data_e2623b288a0ba79a1a47bd620a34660a
#
_entry.id   e2623b288a0ba79a1a47bd620a34660a
#
_cell.length_a   1.000
_cell.length_b   1.000
_cell.length_c   1.000
_cell.angle_alpha   90.00
_cell.angle_beta   90.00
_cell.angle_gamma   90.00
#
_symmetry.space_group_name_H-M   'P 1'
#
loop_
_entity.id
_entity.type
_entity.pdbx_description
1 polymer ?
#
loop_
_entity_poly.entity_id
_entity_poly.type
_entity_poly.pdbx_seq_one_letter_code
_entity_poly.pdbx_strand_id
1 'polypeptide(L)'
;MQVLVCEFLCIFMISYTNNVRFKSLKARCADTGIVFWHLFRSSAYTFSREFLRCSMATGKLQIQVTSQLRAAPVEDAVIDISSTGEPDQILEEVRTDSVGQTDTLELEAPPEEYSLSPGEMQPYSEYNFRITAPGYEPLTISGAEILANQLALQDIRLKPLAGPEAYDNVVIPAHTLYGDYPPKIAEAEIKPLSQSGEIVLSRVVIPEFIVVHDGAPTDSTAGDYYVRYRDYIKNVASSEIYATWPKAAIRANVLAIMSFTLNRVYTEWYRNKGFDFTITSSTAFDHKWIYSRNIFESISEVVDELFADYLSRPNVKQPILTQYCDGKRVSCPNWMSQWGSKSLADQGYTATEILRYYYGDNIYINSAEEISGIPSSWPGYDLDIGATGPKVEQMQEQLNAISNNYPLIPRIAVDGIYGEDTQKAVEVFQDIFNLPVTGIVDYRTWYKIQEIYVGVTRIAELR
;
A
#
# COMPACT_ATOMS: atom_id res chain seq x y z
N MET A 1 -23.29 31.69 -14.35
CA MET A 1 -22.70 32.43 -15.47
C MET A 1 -21.17 32.27 -15.57
N GLN A 2 -20.45 32.02 -14.49
CA GLN A 2 -18.99 31.74 -14.51
C GLN A 2 -18.61 30.33 -15.00
N VAL A 3 -19.42 29.33 -14.72
CA VAL A 3 -19.16 27.92 -15.16
C VAL A 3 -19.31 27.74 -16.67
N LEU A 4 -20.24 28.44 -17.31
CA LEU A 4 -20.44 28.38 -18.77
C LEU A 4 -19.32 29.06 -19.58
N VAL A 5 -18.59 30.01 -18.98
CA VAL A 5 -17.47 30.70 -19.66
C VAL A 5 -16.20 29.81 -19.67
N CYS A 6 -16.01 28.97 -18.63
CA CYS A 6 -14.88 28.01 -18.60
C CYS A 6 -15.01 26.90 -19.64
N GLU A 7 -16.21 26.34 -19.85
CA GLU A 7 -16.41 25.28 -20.85
C GLU A 7 -16.23 25.78 -22.29
N PHE A 8 -16.65 27.01 -22.59
CA PHE A 8 -16.49 27.58 -23.95
C PHE A 8 -15.03 27.92 -24.29
N LEU A 9 -14.22 28.32 -23.32
CA LEU A 9 -12.78 28.58 -23.51
C LEU A 9 -11.98 27.28 -23.69
N CYS A 10 -12.37 26.20 -23.01
CA CYS A 10 -11.75 24.88 -23.14
C CYS A 10 -11.94 24.28 -24.54
N ILE A 11 -13.14 24.40 -25.11
CA ILE A 11 -13.46 23.90 -26.47
C ILE A 11 -12.68 24.71 -27.53
N PHE A 12 -12.45 26.01 -27.30
CA PHE A 12 -11.71 26.88 -28.24
C PHE A 12 -10.19 26.58 -28.23
N MET A 13 -9.61 26.23 -27.07
CA MET A 13 -8.17 25.89 -26.95
C MET A 13 -7.86 24.51 -27.51
N ILE A 14 -8.69 23.49 -27.26
CA ILE A 14 -8.52 22.13 -27.79
C ILE A 14 -8.63 22.12 -29.32
N SER A 15 -9.45 22.99 -29.90
CA SER A 15 -9.56 23.15 -31.36
C SER A 15 -8.34 23.86 -31.97
N TYR A 16 -7.60 24.67 -31.21
CA TYR A 16 -6.46 25.45 -31.69
C TYR A 16 -5.13 24.69 -31.63
N THR A 17 -4.96 23.72 -30.73
CA THR A 17 -3.72 22.96 -30.57
C THR A 17 -3.57 21.82 -31.58
N ASN A 18 -4.64 21.36 -32.19
CA ASN A 18 -4.60 20.23 -33.13
C ASN A 18 -4.33 20.60 -34.61
N ASN A 19 -4.15 21.85 -34.96
CA ASN A 19 -4.06 22.25 -36.39
C ASN A 19 -3.14 23.42 -36.73
N VAL A 20 -1.95 23.60 -36.13
CA VAL A 20 -0.99 24.60 -36.62
C VAL A 20 0.45 24.08 -36.64
N ARG A 21 0.87 23.59 -37.84
CA ARG A 21 2.28 23.63 -38.23
C ARG A 21 2.70 25.09 -38.37
N PHE A 22 3.59 25.56 -37.51
CA PHE A 22 4.18 26.89 -37.61
C PHE A 22 4.97 27.06 -38.89
N LYS A 23 4.38 27.70 -39.88
CA LYS A 23 5.11 28.43 -40.94
C LYS A 23 5.32 29.86 -40.40
N SER A 24 6.58 30.27 -40.37
CA SER A 24 7.01 31.60 -39.96
C SER A 24 6.25 32.71 -40.71
N LEU A 25 5.41 33.46 -40.00
CA LEU A 25 4.94 34.75 -40.47
C LEU A 25 5.83 35.84 -39.90
N LYS A 26 6.74 36.38 -40.73
CA LYS A 26 7.38 37.65 -40.50
C LYS A 26 6.38 38.73 -40.78
N ALA A 27 5.66 39.24 -39.76
CA ALA A 27 4.96 40.50 -39.86
C ALA A 27 5.85 41.62 -39.28
N ARG A 28 6.23 42.56 -40.09
CA ARG A 28 6.88 43.82 -39.66
C ARG A 28 5.83 44.66 -38.90
N CYS A 29 6.05 44.87 -37.62
CA CYS A 29 5.52 46.04 -36.93
C CYS A 29 6.67 46.71 -36.20
N ALA A 30 6.95 47.91 -36.57
CA ALA A 30 7.92 48.81 -35.96
C ALA A 30 7.33 49.36 -34.65
N ASP A 31 8.27 49.54 -33.69
CA ASP A 31 8.13 50.39 -32.50
C ASP A 31 6.93 50.15 -31.56
N THR A 32 7.11 49.23 -30.61
CA THR A 32 6.64 49.24 -29.19
C THR A 32 6.75 47.84 -28.51
N GLY A 33 7.75 47.07 -28.88
CA GLY A 33 7.74 45.58 -28.69
C GLY A 33 8.19 45.03 -27.30
N ILE A 34 8.68 45.82 -26.36
CA ILE A 34 9.36 45.23 -25.18
C ILE A 34 8.44 45.06 -23.95
N VAL A 35 7.43 45.89 -23.81
CA VAL A 35 6.55 45.85 -22.61
C VAL A 35 5.45 44.79 -22.73
N PHE A 36 5.00 44.47 -23.95
CA PHE A 36 3.92 43.48 -24.18
C PHE A 36 4.38 42.02 -23.99
N TRP A 37 5.64 41.71 -24.22
CA TRP A 37 6.16 40.36 -24.10
C TRP A 37 6.31 39.87 -22.67
N HIS A 38 6.65 40.80 -21.74
CA HIS A 38 6.74 40.47 -20.31
C HIS A 38 5.36 40.29 -19.66
N LEU A 39 4.35 41.04 -20.09
CA LEU A 39 2.98 40.92 -19.58
C LEU A 39 2.29 39.61 -20.05
N PHE A 40 2.56 39.20 -21.29
CA PHE A 40 2.00 37.96 -21.80
C PHE A 40 2.65 36.69 -21.19
N ARG A 41 3.95 36.70 -20.89
CA ARG A 41 4.61 35.59 -20.17
C ARG A 41 4.12 35.47 -18.73
N SER A 42 3.98 36.58 -18.04
CA SER A 42 3.47 36.59 -16.66
C SER A 42 2.01 36.14 -16.60
N SER A 43 1.16 36.62 -17.53
CA SER A 43 -0.26 36.30 -17.56
C SER A 43 -0.51 34.83 -18.00
N ALA A 44 0.28 34.30 -18.94
CA ALA A 44 0.19 32.88 -19.35
C ALA A 44 0.66 31.91 -18.25
N TYR A 45 1.67 32.32 -17.46
CA TYR A 45 2.18 31.52 -16.35
C TYR A 45 1.21 31.51 -15.16
N THR A 46 0.58 32.65 -14.85
CA THR A 46 -0.46 32.76 -13.82
C THR A 46 -1.75 32.06 -14.25
N PHE A 47 -2.16 32.20 -15.51
CA PHE A 47 -3.35 31.56 -16.03
C PHE A 47 -3.21 30.02 -16.11
N SER A 48 -2.02 29.52 -16.46
CA SER A 48 -1.70 28.10 -16.42
C SER A 48 -1.73 27.52 -15.01
N ARG A 49 -1.22 28.28 -14.04
CA ARG A 49 -1.20 27.88 -12.60
C ARG A 49 -2.60 27.90 -11.98
N GLU A 50 -3.43 28.89 -12.30
CA GLU A 50 -4.83 28.95 -11.84
C GLU A 50 -5.72 27.92 -12.54
N PHE A 51 -5.47 27.60 -13.80
CA PHE A 51 -6.22 26.55 -14.51
C PHE A 51 -5.88 25.15 -13.99
N LEU A 52 -4.61 24.88 -13.67
CA LEU A 52 -4.19 23.66 -12.99
C LEU A 52 -4.81 23.55 -11.59
N ARG A 53 -4.87 24.64 -10.83
CA ARG A 53 -5.54 24.66 -9.51
C ARG A 53 -7.05 24.38 -9.59
N CYS A 54 -7.74 24.80 -10.64
CA CYS A 54 -9.17 24.50 -10.83
C CYS A 54 -9.47 23.02 -11.14
N SER A 55 -8.45 22.23 -11.47
CA SER A 55 -8.59 20.79 -11.79
C SER A 55 -8.01 19.87 -10.73
N MET A 56 -7.40 20.38 -9.67
CA MET A 56 -6.88 19.54 -8.58
C MET A 56 -8.01 19.00 -7.71
N ALA A 57 -7.94 17.73 -7.41
CA ALA A 57 -8.75 17.07 -6.39
C ALA A 57 -7.98 17.06 -5.06
N THR A 58 -8.55 16.48 -4.03
CA THR A 58 -7.88 16.23 -2.75
C THR A 58 -7.85 14.74 -2.44
N GLY A 59 -6.75 14.30 -1.85
CA GLY A 59 -6.62 13.03 -1.18
C GLY A 59 -6.37 13.24 0.31
N LYS A 60 -6.42 12.18 1.06
CA LYS A 60 -6.24 12.21 2.52
C LYS A 60 -4.96 11.50 2.90
N LEU A 61 -4.33 11.95 3.99
CA LEU A 61 -3.14 11.35 4.57
C LEU A 61 -3.30 11.24 6.08
N GLN A 62 -2.92 10.08 6.63
CA GLN A 62 -2.71 9.87 8.05
C GLN A 62 -1.34 9.24 8.27
N ILE A 63 -0.59 9.75 9.25
CA ILE A 63 0.75 9.27 9.57
C ILE A 63 0.74 8.63 10.96
N GLN A 64 1.32 7.42 11.05
CA GLN A 64 1.56 6.71 12.29
C GLN A 64 3.06 6.67 12.57
N VAL A 65 3.50 7.16 13.71
CA VAL A 65 4.91 7.14 14.13
C VAL A 65 5.11 6.22 15.34
N THR A 66 5.96 5.24 15.18
CA THR A 66 6.31 4.29 16.25
C THR A 66 7.81 4.17 16.42
N SER A 67 8.25 3.72 17.60
CA SER A 67 9.65 3.39 17.87
C SER A 67 10.02 2.04 17.23
N GLN A 68 11.12 1.99 16.49
CA GLN A 68 11.62 0.76 15.87
C GLN A 68 11.89 -0.35 16.90
N LEU A 69 12.32 0.00 18.13
CA LEU A 69 12.71 -0.99 19.13
C LEU A 69 11.54 -1.62 19.88
N ARG A 70 10.40 -0.94 20.02
CA ARG A 70 9.31 -1.39 20.90
C ARG A 70 7.92 -1.36 20.25
N ALA A 71 7.80 -0.94 19.00
CA ALA A 71 6.51 -0.63 18.38
C ALA A 71 5.62 0.28 19.26
N ALA A 72 6.26 1.04 20.17
CA ALA A 72 5.58 2.01 21.02
C ALA A 72 5.27 3.27 20.21
N PRO A 73 4.11 3.90 20.40
CA PRO A 73 3.80 5.16 19.76
C PRO A 73 4.81 6.24 20.14
N VAL A 74 5.13 7.14 19.22
CA VAL A 74 5.96 8.32 19.45
C VAL A 74 5.05 9.53 19.46
N GLU A 75 4.78 10.05 20.65
CA GLU A 75 3.99 11.27 20.88
C GLU A 75 4.83 12.51 20.58
N ASP A 76 4.18 13.60 20.13
CA ASP A 76 4.79 14.89 19.79
C ASP A 76 5.90 14.82 18.71
N ALA A 77 5.92 13.80 17.88
CA ALA A 77 6.77 13.81 16.68
C ALA A 77 6.32 14.94 15.75
N VAL A 78 7.26 15.81 15.35
CA VAL A 78 7.01 16.91 14.43
C VAL A 78 7.24 16.43 13.01
N ILE A 79 6.29 16.69 12.12
CA ILE A 79 6.34 16.28 10.73
C ILE A 79 6.10 17.51 9.86
N ASP A 80 7.15 17.91 9.14
CA ASP A 80 7.09 18.95 8.11
C ASP A 80 6.71 18.30 6.78
N ILE A 81 5.66 18.78 6.13
CA ILE A 81 5.15 18.30 4.85
C ILE A 81 5.45 19.31 3.77
N SER A 82 6.07 18.88 2.67
CA SER A 82 6.33 19.69 1.48
C SER A 82 6.00 18.92 0.20
N SER A 83 5.77 19.62 -0.90
CA SER A 83 5.69 18.99 -2.21
C SER A 83 7.08 18.53 -2.68
N THR A 84 7.17 17.39 -3.36
CA THR A 84 8.45 16.92 -3.94
C THR A 84 9.03 17.90 -4.95
N GLY A 85 8.18 18.66 -5.65
CA GLY A 85 8.63 19.71 -6.58
C GLY A 85 9.15 20.99 -5.91
N GLU A 86 8.80 21.25 -4.64
CA GLU A 86 9.19 22.43 -3.86
C GLU A 86 9.59 22.01 -2.42
N PRO A 87 10.69 21.23 -2.23
CA PRO A 87 11.02 20.57 -0.96
C PRO A 87 11.35 21.55 0.18
N ASP A 88 11.78 22.77 -0.14
CA ASP A 88 12.11 23.81 0.84
C ASP A 88 10.87 24.60 1.32
N GLN A 89 9.71 24.40 0.68
CA GLN A 89 8.47 25.07 1.04
C GLN A 89 7.63 24.13 1.90
N ILE A 90 7.63 24.35 3.22
CA ILE A 90 6.73 23.64 4.14
C ILE A 90 5.30 24.09 3.85
N LEU A 91 4.43 23.14 3.53
CA LEU A 91 3.01 23.34 3.32
C LEU A 91 2.26 23.24 4.63
N GLU A 92 2.60 22.23 5.45
CA GLU A 92 2.01 21.98 6.76
C GLU A 92 3.06 21.44 7.73
N GLU A 93 2.97 21.79 9.01
CA GLU A 93 3.65 21.20 10.14
C GLU A 93 2.59 20.54 11.03
N VAL A 94 2.71 19.24 11.26
CA VAL A 94 1.78 18.48 12.09
C VAL A 94 2.53 17.73 13.18
N ARG A 95 1.77 17.28 14.19
CA ARG A 95 2.30 16.53 15.32
C ARG A 95 1.50 15.26 15.56
N THR A 96 2.18 14.26 16.07
CA THR A 96 1.53 13.04 16.51
C THR A 96 0.97 13.19 17.92
N ASP A 97 -0.16 12.53 18.14
CA ASP A 97 -0.85 12.42 19.43
C ASP A 97 -0.25 11.32 20.33
N SER A 98 -0.92 11.02 21.45
CA SER A 98 -0.48 10.02 22.44
C SER A 98 -0.47 8.56 21.93
N VAL A 99 -1.12 8.28 20.79
CA VAL A 99 -1.03 6.98 20.10
C VAL A 99 -0.09 7.02 18.91
N GLY A 100 0.62 8.14 18.71
CA GLY A 100 1.60 8.33 17.65
C GLY A 100 0.99 8.62 16.30
N GLN A 101 -0.27 9.07 16.23
CA GLN A 101 -0.98 9.38 15.00
C GLN A 101 -1.13 10.89 14.78
N THR A 102 -1.17 11.30 13.52
CA THR A 102 -1.61 12.64 13.14
C THR A 102 -3.12 12.67 12.94
N ASP A 103 -3.72 13.85 13.04
CA ASP A 103 -5.03 14.07 12.42
C ASP A 103 -4.97 13.73 10.93
N THR A 104 -6.12 13.40 10.34
CA THR A 104 -6.23 13.19 8.90
C THR A 104 -6.09 14.53 8.17
N LEU A 105 -5.12 14.60 7.27
CA LEU A 105 -4.79 15.77 6.47
C LEU A 105 -5.42 15.68 5.08
N GLU A 106 -5.79 16.82 4.50
CA GLU A 106 -6.22 16.91 3.10
C GLU A 106 -5.11 17.55 2.28
N LEU A 107 -4.62 16.83 1.27
CA LEU A 107 -3.54 17.26 0.39
C LEU A 107 -4.02 17.30 -1.07
N GLU A 108 -3.47 18.23 -1.86
CA GLU A 108 -3.80 18.32 -3.29
C GLU A 108 -3.38 17.04 -4.04
N ALA A 109 -4.27 16.53 -4.89
CA ALA A 109 -4.03 15.38 -5.75
C ALA A 109 -4.54 15.66 -7.18
N PRO A 110 -3.99 15.03 -8.22
CA PRO A 110 -4.54 15.09 -9.57
C PRO A 110 -5.97 14.55 -9.62
N PRO A 111 -6.75 14.90 -10.66
CA PRO A 111 -8.09 14.34 -10.85
C PRO A 111 -8.08 12.80 -10.84
N GLU A 112 -9.09 12.20 -10.22
CA GLU A 112 -9.22 10.74 -10.10
C GLU A 112 -9.16 10.02 -11.45
N GLU A 113 -9.67 10.66 -12.51
CA GLU A 113 -9.71 10.14 -13.87
C GLU A 113 -8.34 9.73 -14.40
N TYR A 114 -7.25 10.35 -13.90
CA TYR A 114 -5.88 10.01 -14.32
C TYR A 114 -5.45 8.62 -13.84
N SER A 115 -6.03 8.12 -12.77
CA SER A 115 -5.80 6.76 -12.25
C SER A 115 -6.78 5.72 -12.79
N LEU A 116 -7.84 6.14 -13.51
CA LEU A 116 -8.90 5.27 -14.01
C LEU A 116 -8.67 4.76 -15.44
N SER A 117 -7.72 5.35 -16.16
CA SER A 117 -7.35 4.91 -17.51
C SER A 117 -5.85 5.01 -17.74
N PRO A 118 -5.26 4.12 -18.57
CA PRO A 118 -3.85 4.21 -18.92
C PRO A 118 -3.55 5.53 -19.63
N GLY A 119 -2.59 6.29 -19.12
CA GLY A 119 -2.21 7.59 -19.67
C GLY A 119 -0.76 7.95 -19.36
N GLU A 120 -0.30 9.09 -19.89
CA GLU A 120 1.02 9.65 -19.59
C GLU A 120 0.99 10.69 -18.45
N MET A 121 -0.22 11.07 -18.00
CA MET A 121 -0.38 11.99 -16.88
C MET A 121 -0.18 11.25 -15.56
N GLN A 122 0.68 11.81 -14.69
CA GLN A 122 0.89 11.26 -13.35
C GLN A 122 -0.42 11.31 -12.54
N PRO A 123 -0.93 10.18 -12.04
CA PRO A 123 -2.24 10.11 -11.39
C PRO A 123 -2.22 10.41 -9.89
N TYR A 124 -1.07 10.76 -9.33
CA TYR A 124 -0.87 11.08 -7.91
C TYR A 124 0.01 12.32 -7.76
N SER A 125 -0.13 13.01 -6.64
CA SER A 125 0.85 13.99 -6.18
C SER A 125 1.89 13.31 -5.29
N GLU A 126 3.10 13.84 -5.27
CA GLU A 126 4.21 13.36 -4.45
C GLU A 126 4.56 14.38 -3.37
N TYR A 127 4.66 13.89 -2.13
CA TYR A 127 5.00 14.71 -0.98
C TYR A 127 6.23 14.17 -0.26
N ASN A 128 6.94 15.09 0.42
CA ASN A 128 8.03 14.76 1.32
C ASN A 128 7.58 14.97 2.76
N PHE A 129 8.04 14.09 3.64
CA PHE A 129 7.86 14.18 5.07
C PHE A 129 9.23 14.28 5.74
N ARG A 130 9.44 15.30 6.54
CA ARG A 130 10.62 15.42 7.41
C ARG A 130 10.16 15.24 8.84
N ILE A 131 10.58 14.15 9.46
CA ILE A 131 10.13 13.72 10.78
C ILE A 131 11.25 13.94 11.79
N THR A 132 10.92 14.61 12.90
CA THR A 132 11.81 14.81 14.04
C THR A 132 11.08 14.52 15.34
N ALA A 133 11.74 13.82 16.25
CA ALA A 133 11.22 13.58 17.61
C ALA A 133 12.36 13.54 18.62
N PRO A 134 12.15 14.03 19.87
CA PRO A 134 13.17 14.00 20.92
C PRO A 134 13.64 12.58 21.21
N GLY A 135 14.96 12.33 21.15
CA GLY A 135 15.55 11.02 21.42
C GLY A 135 15.53 10.03 20.25
N TYR A 136 15.17 10.49 19.05
CA TYR A 136 15.17 9.69 17.83
C TYR A 136 16.03 10.32 16.72
N GLU A 137 16.54 9.50 15.82
CA GLU A 137 17.21 9.96 14.61
C GLU A 137 16.19 10.62 13.68
N PRO A 138 16.50 11.80 13.08
CA PRO A 138 15.64 12.42 12.07
C PRO A 138 15.51 11.54 10.83
N LEU A 139 14.31 11.50 10.25
CA LEU A 139 14.00 10.74 9.04
C LEU A 139 13.38 11.65 7.99
N THR A 140 13.79 11.51 6.73
CA THR A 140 13.10 12.11 5.59
C THR A 140 12.57 11.02 4.69
N ILE A 141 11.29 11.14 4.29
CA ILE A 141 10.65 10.29 3.28
C ILE A 141 10.27 11.20 2.12
N SER A 142 10.69 10.86 0.91
CA SER A 142 10.41 11.61 -0.32
C SER A 142 9.62 10.77 -1.31
N GLY A 143 8.61 11.37 -1.97
CA GLY A 143 7.84 10.71 -3.00
C GLY A 143 6.60 9.95 -2.48
N ALA A 144 6.11 10.26 -1.26
CA ALA A 144 4.86 9.69 -0.78
C ALA A 144 3.69 10.06 -1.70
N GLU A 145 2.95 9.06 -2.15
CA GLU A 145 1.91 9.22 -3.17
C GLU A 145 0.55 9.53 -2.54
N ILE A 146 -0.11 10.58 -3.05
CA ILE A 146 -1.48 10.95 -2.66
C ILE A 146 -2.39 10.88 -3.89
N LEU A 147 -3.39 10.01 -3.80
CA LEU A 147 -4.43 9.81 -4.82
C LEU A 147 -5.71 10.53 -4.44
N ALA A 148 -6.42 11.03 -5.45
CA ALA A 148 -7.73 11.67 -5.25
C ALA A 148 -8.71 10.74 -4.52
N ASN A 149 -9.45 11.30 -3.55
CA ASN A 149 -10.50 10.61 -2.81
C ASN A 149 -10.05 9.36 -2.02
N GLN A 150 -8.73 9.14 -1.87
CA GLN A 150 -8.20 8.00 -1.14
C GLN A 150 -7.53 8.45 0.16
N LEU A 151 -7.58 7.60 1.19
CA LEU A 151 -6.79 7.77 2.41
C LEU A 151 -5.47 7.01 2.26
N ALA A 152 -4.37 7.77 2.24
CA ALA A 152 -3.02 7.26 2.31
C ALA A 152 -2.62 7.08 3.78
N LEU A 153 -2.06 5.93 4.11
CA LEU A 153 -1.56 5.57 5.44
C LEU A 153 -0.04 5.48 5.36
N GLN A 154 0.67 6.28 6.14
CA GLN A 154 2.12 6.28 6.22
C GLN A 154 2.57 5.76 7.58
N ASP A 155 3.09 4.54 7.62
CA ASP A 155 3.71 3.99 8.82
C ASP A 155 5.19 4.39 8.88
N ILE A 156 5.61 4.98 9.99
CA ILE A 156 6.98 5.43 10.25
C ILE A 156 7.52 4.74 11.49
N ARG A 157 8.74 4.20 11.38
CA ARG A 157 9.46 3.59 12.49
C ARG A 157 10.76 4.35 12.74
N LEU A 158 10.76 5.20 13.79
CA LEU A 158 11.93 5.98 14.15
C LEU A 158 12.95 5.15 14.93
N LYS A 159 14.22 5.30 14.56
CA LYS A 159 15.35 4.72 15.29
C LYS A 159 15.64 5.57 16.52
N PRO A 160 15.72 4.99 17.73
CA PRO A 160 16.20 5.71 18.90
C PRO A 160 17.63 6.19 18.70
N LEU A 161 17.92 7.40 19.18
CA LEU A 161 19.24 8.00 19.10
C LEU A 161 20.23 7.18 19.92
N ALA A 162 21.18 6.52 19.26
CA ALA A 162 22.18 5.67 19.90
C ALA A 162 23.60 6.28 19.87
N GLY A 163 23.78 7.45 19.24
CA GLY A 163 25.07 8.10 19.04
C GLY A 163 24.92 9.50 18.44
N PRO A 164 25.93 10.02 17.70
CA PRO A 164 25.77 11.24 16.91
C PRO A 164 24.58 11.09 15.96
N GLU A 165 23.81 12.17 15.80
CA GLU A 165 22.66 12.17 14.87
C GLU A 165 23.09 11.70 13.47
N ALA A 166 22.44 10.63 12.99
CA ALA A 166 22.50 10.18 11.62
C ALA A 166 21.18 10.56 10.93
N TYR A 167 21.28 11.12 9.72
CA TYR A 167 20.12 11.40 8.88
C TYR A 167 19.81 10.17 8.05
N ASP A 168 18.56 9.67 8.17
CA ASP A 168 18.05 8.64 7.27
C ASP A 168 17.17 9.27 6.20
N ASN A 169 17.29 8.81 4.96
CA ASN A 169 16.54 9.33 3.83
C ASN A 169 16.00 8.19 3.00
N VAL A 170 14.67 8.16 2.86
CA VAL A 170 13.95 7.17 2.07
C VAL A 170 13.35 7.84 0.84
N VAL A 171 13.57 7.26 -0.34
CA VAL A 171 12.98 7.74 -1.59
C VAL A 171 12.02 6.68 -2.11
N ILE A 172 10.77 7.08 -2.31
CA ILE A 172 9.72 6.25 -2.91
C ILE A 172 9.76 6.50 -4.43
N PRO A 173 10.14 5.50 -5.25
CA PRO A 173 10.14 5.65 -6.70
C PRO A 173 8.73 5.60 -7.28
N ALA A 174 8.59 5.99 -8.54
CA ALA A 174 7.34 6.02 -9.27
C ALA A 174 6.54 4.70 -9.20
N HIS A 175 5.22 4.82 -9.23
CA HIS A 175 4.28 3.70 -9.22
C HIS A 175 4.43 2.81 -10.46
N THR A 176 4.29 1.48 -10.30
CA THR A 176 4.53 0.50 -11.38
C THR A 176 3.68 0.75 -12.64
N LEU A 177 2.42 1.15 -12.50
CA LEU A 177 1.56 1.44 -13.65
C LEU A 177 1.90 2.76 -14.35
N TYR A 178 2.77 3.58 -13.76
CA TYR A 178 3.20 4.87 -14.31
C TYR A 178 4.67 4.85 -14.75
N GLY A 179 5.55 4.17 -14.02
CA GLY A 179 6.98 4.05 -14.32
C GLY A 179 7.30 3.05 -15.43
N ASP A 180 8.54 3.09 -15.94
CA ASP A 180 9.07 2.10 -16.88
C ASP A 180 9.70 0.94 -16.11
N TYR A 181 9.14 -0.26 -16.29
CA TYR A 181 9.59 -1.48 -15.65
C TYR A 181 9.90 -2.56 -16.69
N PRO A 182 10.91 -3.40 -16.44
CA PRO A 182 11.21 -4.51 -17.33
C PRO A 182 10.07 -5.52 -17.37
N PRO A 183 9.87 -6.21 -18.51
CA PRO A 183 8.92 -7.30 -18.58
C PRO A 183 9.31 -8.41 -17.59
N LYS A 184 8.29 -9.04 -16.98
CA LYS A 184 8.48 -10.15 -16.04
C LYS A 184 9.01 -11.38 -16.78
N ILE A 185 9.95 -12.10 -16.19
CA ILE A 185 10.49 -13.36 -16.70
C ILE A 185 9.42 -14.44 -16.56
N ALA A 186 9.09 -15.12 -17.66
CA ALA A 186 8.07 -16.15 -17.68
C ALA A 186 8.55 -17.42 -16.93
N GLU A 187 7.70 -17.92 -16.04
CA GLU A 187 7.94 -19.12 -15.27
C GLU A 187 6.73 -20.07 -15.34
N ALA A 188 6.93 -21.35 -15.05
CA ALA A 188 5.83 -22.31 -14.96
C ALA A 188 4.89 -21.95 -13.80
N GLU A 189 3.60 -22.01 -14.03
CA GLU A 189 2.55 -21.76 -13.04
C GLU A 189 2.64 -22.68 -11.83
N ILE A 190 2.91 -23.97 -12.09
CA ILE A 190 3.20 -24.97 -11.07
C ILE A 190 4.65 -25.36 -11.22
N LYS A 191 5.42 -25.17 -10.16
CA LYS A 191 6.83 -25.55 -10.16
C LYS A 191 6.96 -27.08 -10.10
N PRO A 192 7.75 -27.70 -10.98
CA PRO A 192 8.02 -29.11 -10.87
C PRO A 192 8.73 -29.37 -9.55
N LEU A 193 8.21 -30.30 -8.77
CA LEU A 193 8.90 -30.80 -7.58
C LEU A 193 10.09 -31.61 -8.04
N SER A 194 11.29 -31.12 -7.79
CA SER A 194 12.51 -31.83 -8.17
C SER A 194 12.64 -33.11 -7.35
N GLN A 195 13.10 -34.19 -8.00
CA GLN A 195 13.47 -35.44 -7.33
C GLN A 195 14.80 -35.32 -6.57
N SER A 196 15.43 -34.16 -6.57
CA SER A 196 16.79 -33.90 -6.08
C SER A 196 16.88 -33.43 -4.62
N GLY A 197 15.81 -33.55 -3.82
CA GLY A 197 15.85 -33.25 -2.38
C GLY A 197 15.59 -31.78 -2.04
N GLU A 198 14.99 -31.01 -2.95
CA GLU A 198 14.54 -29.66 -2.66
C GLU A 198 13.51 -29.62 -1.53
N ILE A 199 13.63 -28.63 -0.66
CA ILE A 199 12.70 -28.41 0.43
C ILE A 199 11.40 -27.84 -0.16
N VAL A 200 10.28 -28.52 0.07
CA VAL A 200 8.94 -28.05 -0.27
C VAL A 200 8.07 -28.24 0.96
N LEU A 201 7.27 -27.23 1.29
CA LEU A 201 6.37 -27.33 2.43
C LEU A 201 5.30 -28.38 2.17
N SER A 202 4.92 -29.15 3.21
CA SER A 202 3.88 -30.18 3.10
C SER A 202 2.46 -29.60 3.03
N ARG A 203 2.28 -28.35 3.43
CA ARG A 203 1.03 -27.59 3.45
C ARG A 203 1.30 -26.12 3.17
N VAL A 204 0.25 -25.39 2.81
CA VAL A 204 0.33 -23.93 2.62
C VAL A 204 0.28 -23.26 3.99
N VAL A 205 1.29 -22.46 4.27
CA VAL A 205 1.44 -21.70 5.52
C VAL A 205 1.54 -20.23 5.17
N ILE A 206 0.77 -19.39 5.84
CA ILE A 206 0.99 -17.94 5.82
C ILE A 206 2.19 -17.66 6.73
N PRO A 207 3.33 -17.21 6.22
CA PRO A 207 4.48 -16.94 7.06
C PRO A 207 4.24 -15.68 7.91
N GLU A 208 4.89 -15.59 9.05
CA GLU A 208 4.88 -14.36 9.84
C GLU A 208 5.61 -13.23 9.10
N PHE A 209 6.78 -13.53 8.55
CA PHE A 209 7.62 -12.61 7.81
C PHE A 209 7.95 -13.12 6.41
N ILE A 210 8.07 -12.17 5.50
CA ILE A 210 8.69 -12.33 4.18
C ILE A 210 10.06 -11.67 4.25
N VAL A 211 11.11 -12.35 3.81
CA VAL A 211 12.43 -11.76 3.62
C VAL A 211 12.49 -11.23 2.19
N VAL A 212 12.48 -9.91 2.06
CA VAL A 212 12.52 -9.23 0.77
C VAL A 212 13.94 -8.81 0.46
N HIS A 213 14.49 -9.32 -0.65
CA HIS A 213 15.74 -8.84 -1.24
C HIS A 213 15.44 -7.63 -2.13
N ASP A 214 15.93 -6.44 -1.75
CA ASP A 214 15.56 -5.18 -2.41
C ASP A 214 16.38 -4.93 -3.68
N GLY A 215 16.28 -5.86 -4.61
CA GLY A 215 17.00 -5.82 -5.89
C GLY A 215 16.72 -7.04 -6.75
N ALA A 216 17.55 -7.22 -7.80
CA ALA A 216 17.54 -8.46 -8.58
C ALA A 216 18.20 -9.60 -7.78
N PRO A 217 17.85 -10.88 -8.01
CA PRO A 217 18.32 -11.98 -7.17
C PRO A 217 19.86 -12.11 -7.05
N THR A 218 20.59 -11.61 -8.01
CA THR A 218 22.08 -11.66 -8.06
C THR A 218 22.76 -10.36 -7.65
N ASP A 219 21.99 -9.37 -7.22
CA ASP A 219 22.54 -8.09 -6.75
C ASP A 219 23.04 -8.23 -5.32
N SER A 220 24.31 -8.49 -5.14
CA SER A 220 24.94 -8.64 -3.83
C SER A 220 25.06 -7.33 -3.03
N THR A 221 24.67 -6.19 -3.60
CA THR A 221 24.67 -4.89 -2.92
C THR A 221 23.30 -4.54 -2.33
N ALA A 222 22.25 -5.27 -2.73
CA ALA A 222 20.90 -5.10 -2.24
C ALA A 222 20.76 -5.60 -0.79
N GLY A 223 19.95 -4.88 -0.01
CA GLY A 223 19.65 -5.27 1.38
C GLY A 223 18.52 -6.27 1.48
N ASP A 224 18.52 -7.06 2.55
CA ASP A 224 17.44 -7.98 2.89
C ASP A 224 16.58 -7.39 4.02
N TYR A 225 15.27 -7.33 3.80
CA TYR A 225 14.32 -6.76 4.75
C TYR A 225 13.32 -7.80 5.25
N TYR A 226 13.20 -7.90 6.57
CA TYR A 226 12.18 -8.74 7.22
C TYR A 226 10.88 -7.95 7.33
N VAL A 227 9.90 -8.30 6.51
CA VAL A 227 8.61 -7.60 6.40
C VAL A 227 7.49 -8.55 6.81
N ARG A 228 6.56 -8.12 7.66
CA ARG A 228 5.38 -8.92 7.99
C ARG A 228 4.60 -9.25 6.72
N TYR A 229 4.08 -10.46 6.60
CA TYR A 229 3.42 -10.92 5.37
C TYR A 229 2.32 -9.97 4.88
N ARG A 230 1.42 -9.54 5.77
CA ARG A 230 0.34 -8.60 5.37
C ARG A 230 0.88 -7.24 4.94
N ASP A 231 1.87 -6.70 5.66
CA ASP A 231 2.49 -5.42 5.31
C ASP A 231 3.20 -5.51 3.96
N TYR A 232 3.83 -6.66 3.65
CA TYR A 232 4.40 -6.93 2.35
C TYR A 232 3.33 -6.89 1.25
N ILE A 233 2.19 -7.59 1.42
CA ILE A 233 1.12 -7.62 0.43
C ILE A 233 0.48 -6.24 0.24
N LYS A 234 0.23 -5.49 1.33
CA LYS A 234 -0.30 -4.12 1.29
C LYS A 234 0.63 -3.18 0.52
N ASN A 235 1.93 -3.27 0.78
CA ASN A 235 2.97 -2.50 0.10
C ASN A 235 3.02 -2.81 -1.40
N VAL A 236 3.11 -4.08 -1.77
CA VAL A 236 3.13 -4.51 -3.17
C VAL A 236 1.86 -4.06 -3.90
N ALA A 237 0.68 -4.33 -3.35
CA ALA A 237 -0.58 -3.93 -3.97
C ALA A 237 -0.67 -2.41 -4.14
N SER A 238 -0.25 -1.63 -3.13
CA SER A 238 -0.20 -0.17 -3.23
C SER A 238 0.88 0.35 -4.18
N SER A 239 1.87 -0.47 -4.57
CA SER A 239 2.91 -0.14 -5.54
C SER A 239 2.56 -0.52 -6.97
N GLU A 240 1.61 -1.44 -7.16
CA GLU A 240 1.35 -2.06 -8.46
C GLU A 240 -0.05 -1.79 -9.03
N ILE A 241 -1.04 -1.39 -8.20
CA ILE A 241 -2.39 -1.03 -8.66
C ILE A 241 -2.86 0.25 -7.98
N TYR A 242 -3.84 0.94 -8.55
CA TYR A 242 -4.38 2.15 -7.93
C TYR A 242 -5.54 1.85 -6.98
N ALA A 243 -5.51 2.48 -5.83
CA ALA A 243 -6.55 2.40 -4.80
C ALA A 243 -7.92 2.94 -5.22
N THR A 244 -7.94 3.76 -6.28
CA THR A 244 -9.16 4.29 -6.93
C THR A 244 -9.92 3.27 -7.77
N TRP A 245 -9.36 2.07 -8.00
CA TRP A 245 -10.00 1.06 -8.82
C TRP A 245 -11.20 0.40 -8.13
N PRO A 246 -12.15 -0.17 -8.89
CA PRO A 246 -13.26 -0.93 -8.30
C PRO A 246 -12.77 -2.05 -7.38
N LYS A 247 -13.45 -2.26 -6.25
CA LYS A 247 -13.08 -3.27 -5.24
C LYS A 247 -12.87 -4.68 -5.85
N ALA A 248 -13.64 -5.04 -6.89
CA ALA A 248 -13.48 -6.32 -7.59
C ALA A 248 -12.10 -6.45 -8.28
N ALA A 249 -11.59 -5.37 -8.89
CA ALA A 249 -10.26 -5.34 -9.49
C ALA A 249 -9.17 -5.43 -8.41
N ILE A 250 -9.30 -4.64 -7.33
CA ILE A 250 -8.36 -4.68 -6.20
C ILE A 250 -8.30 -6.10 -5.63
N ARG A 251 -9.45 -6.74 -5.34
CA ARG A 251 -9.50 -8.12 -4.82
C ARG A 251 -8.84 -9.14 -5.76
N ALA A 252 -9.08 -9.04 -7.07
CA ALA A 252 -8.46 -9.95 -8.04
C ALA A 252 -6.94 -9.82 -8.08
N ASN A 253 -6.43 -8.58 -8.06
CA ASN A 253 -4.99 -8.32 -8.04
C ASN A 253 -4.34 -8.74 -6.70
N VAL A 254 -4.97 -8.44 -5.58
CA VAL A 254 -4.49 -8.87 -4.24
C VAL A 254 -4.41 -10.40 -4.17
N LEU A 255 -5.43 -11.14 -4.60
CA LEU A 255 -5.40 -12.60 -4.64
C LEU A 255 -4.29 -13.14 -5.55
N ALA A 256 -4.03 -12.48 -6.69
CA ALA A 256 -2.93 -12.85 -7.56
C ALA A 256 -1.56 -12.61 -6.89
N ILE A 257 -1.35 -11.45 -6.27
CA ILE A 257 -0.13 -11.11 -5.53
C ILE A 257 0.11 -12.12 -4.40
N MET A 258 -0.94 -12.48 -3.65
CA MET A 258 -0.85 -13.44 -2.54
C MET A 258 -0.51 -14.84 -3.01
N SER A 259 -1.19 -15.34 -4.06
CA SER A 259 -0.90 -16.67 -4.62
C SER A 259 0.52 -16.75 -5.16
N PHE A 260 1.00 -15.72 -5.84
CA PHE A 260 2.38 -15.62 -6.29
C PHE A 260 3.37 -15.69 -5.12
N THR A 261 3.14 -14.85 -4.10
CA THR A 261 4.00 -14.83 -2.90
C THR A 261 4.02 -16.18 -2.19
N LEU A 262 2.84 -16.79 -2.00
CA LEU A 262 2.74 -18.10 -1.35
C LEU A 262 3.31 -19.24 -2.19
N ASN A 263 3.35 -19.12 -3.53
CA ASN A 263 4.10 -20.04 -4.37
C ASN A 263 5.60 -19.98 -4.06
N ARG A 264 6.17 -18.77 -3.92
CA ARG A 264 7.58 -18.59 -3.53
C ARG A 264 7.91 -19.19 -2.17
N VAL A 265 7.01 -18.97 -1.19
CA VAL A 265 7.12 -19.55 0.15
C VAL A 265 7.01 -21.08 0.11
N TYR A 266 5.96 -21.61 -0.51
CA TYR A 266 5.67 -23.04 -0.55
C TYR A 266 6.78 -23.85 -1.21
N THR A 267 7.35 -23.34 -2.29
CA THR A 267 8.41 -23.99 -3.07
C THR A 267 9.82 -23.69 -2.57
N GLU A 268 9.96 -22.87 -1.52
CA GLU A 268 11.27 -22.40 -1.05
C GLU A 268 12.18 -21.94 -2.21
N TRP A 269 11.57 -21.23 -3.19
CA TRP A 269 12.10 -20.99 -4.54
C TRP A 269 13.51 -20.44 -4.58
N TYR A 270 13.80 -19.44 -3.75
CA TYR A 270 15.13 -18.82 -3.69
C TYR A 270 16.07 -19.61 -2.78
N ARG A 271 15.58 -20.12 -1.65
CA ARG A 271 16.39 -20.91 -0.72
C ARG A 271 16.93 -22.19 -1.34
N ASN A 272 16.13 -22.87 -2.17
CA ASN A 272 16.57 -24.03 -2.94
C ASN A 272 17.63 -23.67 -4.01
N LYS A 273 17.85 -22.38 -4.28
CA LYS A 273 18.92 -21.88 -5.17
C LYS A 273 20.11 -21.30 -4.42
N GLY A 274 20.14 -21.46 -3.08
CA GLY A 274 21.25 -21.01 -2.24
C GLY A 274 21.17 -19.54 -1.81
N PHE A 275 20.01 -18.90 -1.92
CA PHE A 275 19.77 -17.56 -1.40
C PHE A 275 19.09 -17.59 -0.03
N ASP A 276 19.30 -16.56 0.80
CA ASP A 276 18.76 -16.47 2.16
C ASP A 276 17.47 -15.63 2.26
N PHE A 277 16.84 -15.28 1.14
CA PHE A 277 15.60 -14.50 1.08
C PHE A 277 14.42 -15.29 0.50
N THR A 278 13.22 -14.78 0.69
CA THR A 278 11.98 -15.40 0.22
C THR A 278 11.58 -14.93 -1.17
N ILE A 279 11.74 -13.63 -1.44
CA ILE A 279 11.26 -12.94 -2.64
C ILE A 279 12.09 -11.70 -2.93
N THR A 280 12.03 -11.16 -4.15
CA THR A 280 12.74 -9.94 -4.54
C THR A 280 11.79 -8.76 -4.75
N SER A 281 12.32 -7.52 -4.70
CA SER A 281 11.61 -6.31 -5.10
C SER A 281 11.66 -6.04 -6.61
N SER A 282 12.30 -6.91 -7.39
CA SER A 282 12.47 -6.75 -8.83
C SER A 282 11.23 -7.23 -9.60
N THR A 283 10.60 -6.32 -10.32
CA THR A 283 9.41 -6.61 -11.14
C THR A 283 9.67 -7.61 -12.28
N ALA A 284 10.93 -7.76 -12.70
CA ALA A 284 11.31 -8.78 -13.68
C ALA A 284 11.16 -10.21 -13.13
N PHE A 285 11.39 -10.41 -11.85
CA PHE A 285 11.36 -11.71 -11.18
C PHE A 285 10.10 -11.89 -10.34
N ASP A 286 9.76 -10.90 -9.51
CA ASP A 286 8.69 -10.98 -8.53
C ASP A 286 7.81 -9.73 -8.55
N HIS A 287 7.74 -8.97 -7.46
CA HIS A 287 6.82 -7.86 -7.25
C HIS A 287 7.56 -6.54 -7.02
N LYS A 288 6.88 -5.42 -7.26
CA LYS A 288 7.36 -4.12 -6.83
C LYS A 288 7.05 -3.92 -5.35
N TRP A 289 8.01 -4.19 -4.50
CA TRP A 289 8.02 -3.77 -3.12
C TRP A 289 8.91 -2.53 -2.96
N ILE A 290 8.51 -1.58 -2.13
CA ILE A 290 9.25 -0.33 -1.92
C ILE A 290 9.38 -0.09 -0.42
N TYR A 291 10.61 0.05 0.06
CA TYR A 291 10.88 0.30 1.48
C TYR A 291 10.16 1.58 1.96
N SER A 292 9.44 1.49 3.09
CA SER A 292 8.74 2.61 3.75
C SER A 292 7.75 3.41 2.89
N ARG A 293 7.23 2.84 1.78
CA ARG A 293 6.19 3.56 1.04
C ARG A 293 4.87 3.60 1.82
N ASN A 294 4.08 4.65 1.59
CA ASN A 294 2.71 4.73 2.09
C ASN A 294 1.81 3.68 1.41
N ILE A 295 0.84 3.17 2.13
CA ILE A 295 -0.20 2.27 1.62
C ILE A 295 -1.54 3.02 1.55
N PHE A 296 -2.56 2.40 0.95
CA PHE A 296 -3.90 2.98 0.87
C PHE A 296 -4.90 2.15 1.67
N GLU A 297 -5.78 2.83 2.41
CA GLU A 297 -6.78 2.19 3.28
C GLU A 297 -7.64 1.17 2.52
N SER A 298 -8.19 1.54 1.35
CA SER A 298 -9.04 0.65 0.54
C SER A 298 -8.34 -0.64 0.11
N ILE A 299 -7.02 -0.59 -0.15
CA ILE A 299 -6.20 -1.77 -0.44
C ILE A 299 -5.93 -2.55 0.85
N SER A 300 -5.58 -1.84 1.95
CA SER A 300 -5.31 -2.44 3.25
C SER A 300 -6.49 -3.28 3.75
N GLU A 301 -7.72 -2.76 3.65
CA GLU A 301 -8.94 -3.49 4.01
C GLU A 301 -9.10 -4.79 3.21
N VAL A 302 -8.88 -4.75 1.89
CA VAL A 302 -8.99 -5.94 1.04
C VAL A 302 -7.94 -6.98 1.41
N VAL A 303 -6.71 -6.57 1.70
CA VAL A 303 -5.68 -7.50 2.15
C VAL A 303 -6.06 -8.14 3.48
N ASP A 304 -6.55 -7.35 4.44
CA ASP A 304 -6.96 -7.87 5.75
C ASP A 304 -8.21 -8.80 5.68
N GLU A 305 -9.05 -8.63 4.65
CA GLU A 305 -10.14 -9.57 4.36
C GLU A 305 -9.67 -10.92 3.80
N LEU A 306 -8.55 -10.93 3.04
CA LEU A 306 -8.17 -12.07 2.18
C LEU A 306 -6.83 -12.73 2.54
N PHE A 307 -6.07 -12.19 3.48
CA PHE A 307 -4.63 -12.48 3.64
C PHE A 307 -4.27 -13.97 3.78
N ALA A 308 -5.20 -14.83 4.11
CA ALA A 308 -4.98 -16.28 4.16
C ALA A 308 -5.38 -17.01 2.87
N ASP A 309 -5.97 -16.31 1.89
CA ASP A 309 -6.49 -16.94 0.69
C ASP A 309 -5.43 -17.02 -0.42
N TYR A 310 -5.55 -18.07 -1.25
CA TYR A 310 -4.67 -18.29 -2.40
C TYR A 310 -5.38 -19.07 -3.51
N LEU A 311 -4.82 -19.03 -4.69
CA LEU A 311 -5.33 -19.75 -5.85
C LEU A 311 -4.60 -21.09 -6.04
N SER A 312 -5.34 -22.14 -6.37
CA SER A 312 -4.80 -23.46 -6.67
C SER A 312 -5.47 -24.11 -7.88
N ARG A 313 -4.85 -25.17 -8.41
CA ARG A 313 -5.45 -26.06 -9.40
C ARG A 313 -6.09 -27.28 -8.71
N PRO A 314 -7.05 -27.95 -9.36
CA PRO A 314 -7.64 -29.17 -8.83
C PRO A 314 -6.56 -30.21 -8.51
N ASN A 315 -6.66 -30.82 -7.33
CA ASN A 315 -5.73 -31.87 -6.86
C ASN A 315 -4.26 -31.43 -6.74
N VAL A 316 -3.97 -30.12 -6.76
CA VAL A 316 -2.64 -29.55 -6.55
C VAL A 316 -2.65 -28.74 -5.26
N LYS A 317 -1.81 -29.09 -4.29
CA LYS A 317 -1.69 -28.35 -3.03
C LYS A 317 -0.93 -27.03 -3.19
N GLN A 318 0.00 -26.98 -4.13
CA GLN A 318 0.84 -25.81 -4.38
C GLN A 318 -0.01 -24.62 -4.80
N PRO A 319 0.14 -23.43 -4.18
CA PRO A 319 -0.37 -22.19 -4.72
C PRO A 319 0.15 -21.97 -6.14
N ILE A 320 -0.70 -21.57 -7.08
CA ILE A 320 -0.26 -21.29 -8.45
C ILE A 320 0.58 -20.00 -8.50
N LEU A 321 1.60 -19.98 -9.35
CA LEU A 321 2.37 -18.78 -9.63
C LEU A 321 1.58 -17.88 -10.58
N THR A 322 0.82 -16.98 -10.02
CA THR A 322 -0.06 -16.03 -10.72
C THR A 322 0.71 -14.85 -11.29
N GLN A 323 1.44 -15.08 -12.38
CA GLN A 323 2.12 -13.98 -13.05
C GLN A 323 1.12 -12.99 -13.68
N TYR A 324 1.49 -11.70 -13.69
CA TYR A 324 0.71 -10.63 -14.26
C TYR A 324 1.62 -9.53 -14.82
N CYS A 325 1.08 -8.62 -15.59
CA CYS A 325 1.74 -7.43 -16.10
C CYS A 325 0.74 -6.27 -16.21
N ASP A 326 1.19 -5.07 -16.53
CA ASP A 326 0.30 -3.91 -16.68
C ASP A 326 -0.71 -4.09 -17.83
N GLY A 327 -0.32 -4.81 -18.89
CA GLY A 327 -1.15 -5.09 -20.06
C GLY A 327 -1.31 -3.91 -21.02
N LYS A 328 -0.47 -2.87 -20.89
CA LYS A 328 -0.45 -1.68 -21.77
C LYS A 328 0.95 -1.38 -22.28
N ARG A 329 1.91 -1.17 -21.40
CA ARG A 329 3.33 -0.97 -21.74
C ARG A 329 4.02 -2.30 -22.01
N VAL A 330 3.64 -3.33 -21.27
CA VAL A 330 4.14 -4.69 -21.40
C VAL A 330 3.00 -5.62 -21.82
N SER A 331 3.24 -6.45 -22.82
CA SER A 331 2.29 -7.49 -23.25
C SER A 331 2.31 -8.67 -22.29
N CYS A 332 1.14 -9.13 -21.86
CA CYS A 332 0.99 -10.26 -20.94
C CYS A 332 0.80 -11.57 -21.74
N PRO A 333 1.76 -12.52 -21.70
CA PRO A 333 1.59 -13.80 -22.39
C PRO A 333 0.73 -14.73 -21.53
N ASN A 334 -0.60 -14.72 -21.73
CA ASN A 334 -1.58 -15.53 -20.98
C ASN A 334 -1.57 -15.30 -19.45
N TRP A 335 -1.20 -14.10 -19.02
CA TRP A 335 -1.22 -13.67 -17.63
C TRP A 335 -2.31 -12.63 -17.41
N MET A 336 -2.61 -12.33 -16.16
CA MET A 336 -3.55 -11.27 -15.85
C MET A 336 -2.96 -9.91 -16.24
N SER A 337 -3.75 -9.14 -16.99
CA SER A 337 -3.49 -7.72 -17.22
C SER A 337 -4.09 -6.90 -16.07
N GLN A 338 -3.27 -6.10 -15.40
CA GLN A 338 -3.74 -5.22 -14.31
C GLN A 338 -4.81 -4.25 -14.83
N TRP A 339 -4.52 -3.51 -15.90
CA TRP A 339 -5.52 -2.64 -16.56
C TRP A 339 -6.72 -3.41 -17.12
N GLY A 340 -6.49 -4.63 -17.60
CA GLY A 340 -7.56 -5.50 -18.06
C GLY A 340 -8.48 -5.95 -16.93
N SER A 341 -7.93 -6.23 -15.74
CA SER A 341 -8.73 -6.58 -14.56
C SER A 341 -9.64 -5.43 -14.13
N LYS A 342 -9.12 -4.20 -14.18
CA LYS A 342 -9.91 -2.98 -13.94
C LYS A 342 -11.02 -2.82 -14.97
N SER A 343 -10.74 -3.02 -16.27
CA SER A 343 -11.73 -2.94 -17.33
C SER A 343 -12.86 -3.97 -17.20
N LEU A 344 -12.55 -5.18 -16.75
CA LEU A 344 -13.56 -6.22 -16.46
C LEU A 344 -14.39 -5.85 -15.23
N ALA A 345 -13.77 -5.32 -14.18
CA ALA A 345 -14.47 -4.85 -12.99
C ALA A 345 -15.45 -3.71 -13.32
N ASP A 346 -15.08 -2.76 -14.20
CA ASP A 346 -15.97 -1.70 -14.68
C ASP A 346 -17.19 -2.25 -15.44
N GLN A 347 -17.06 -3.43 -16.05
CA GLN A 347 -18.15 -4.14 -16.71
C GLN A 347 -19.00 -4.98 -15.73
N GLY A 348 -18.70 -4.96 -14.43
CA GLY A 348 -19.45 -5.65 -13.40
C GLY A 348 -18.96 -7.07 -13.09
N TYR A 349 -17.80 -7.50 -13.61
CA TYR A 349 -17.22 -8.79 -13.27
C TYR A 349 -16.77 -8.82 -11.81
N THR A 350 -17.05 -9.91 -11.12
CA THR A 350 -16.53 -10.19 -9.78
C THR A 350 -15.04 -10.54 -9.82
N ALA A 351 -14.36 -10.45 -8.67
CA ALA A 351 -12.94 -10.83 -8.59
C ALA A 351 -12.68 -12.27 -9.06
N THR A 352 -13.56 -13.21 -8.73
CA THR A 352 -13.44 -14.62 -9.15
C THR A 352 -13.59 -14.78 -10.66
N GLU A 353 -14.53 -14.07 -11.27
CA GLU A 353 -14.71 -14.08 -12.74
C GLU A 353 -13.53 -13.47 -13.46
N ILE A 354 -12.97 -12.36 -12.93
CA ILE A 354 -11.74 -11.74 -13.45
C ILE A 354 -10.57 -12.74 -13.41
N LEU A 355 -10.37 -13.40 -12.28
CA LEU A 355 -9.30 -14.38 -12.11
C LEU A 355 -9.49 -15.57 -13.06
N ARG A 356 -10.71 -16.09 -13.22
CA ARG A 356 -11.03 -17.16 -14.17
C ARG A 356 -10.84 -16.76 -15.61
N TYR A 357 -11.14 -15.53 -15.96
CA TYR A 357 -10.91 -15.00 -17.31
C TYR A 357 -9.43 -15.12 -17.73
N TYR A 358 -8.50 -14.85 -16.80
CA TYR A 358 -7.07 -14.87 -17.09
C TYR A 358 -6.38 -16.20 -16.82
N TYR A 359 -6.75 -16.88 -15.74
CA TYR A 359 -6.09 -18.12 -15.30
C TYR A 359 -6.91 -19.39 -15.62
N GLY A 360 -8.11 -19.22 -16.23
CA GLY A 360 -8.99 -20.32 -16.64
C GLY A 360 -9.98 -20.75 -15.56
N ASP A 361 -11.04 -21.43 -15.98
CA ASP A 361 -12.19 -21.79 -15.13
C ASP A 361 -11.86 -22.80 -14.01
N ASN A 362 -10.75 -23.52 -14.13
CA ASN A 362 -10.34 -24.56 -13.20
C ASN A 362 -9.40 -24.06 -12.10
N ILE A 363 -9.55 -22.79 -11.68
CA ILE A 363 -8.91 -22.27 -10.46
C ILE A 363 -9.88 -22.30 -9.29
N TYR A 364 -9.33 -22.49 -8.10
CA TYR A 364 -10.04 -22.49 -6.84
C TYR A 364 -9.38 -21.52 -5.88
N ILE A 365 -10.19 -20.79 -5.10
CA ILE A 365 -9.73 -19.98 -3.97
C ILE A 365 -9.77 -20.91 -2.75
N ASN A 366 -8.65 -21.07 -2.09
CA ASN A 366 -8.49 -21.82 -0.85
C ASN A 366 -7.92 -20.90 0.23
N SER A 367 -8.15 -21.25 1.48
CA SER A 367 -7.51 -20.59 2.61
C SER A 367 -6.42 -21.48 3.19
N ALA A 368 -5.32 -20.87 3.62
CA ALA A 368 -4.21 -21.61 4.23
C ALA A 368 -4.63 -22.26 5.55
N GLU A 369 -4.11 -23.46 5.79
CA GLU A 369 -4.41 -24.25 6.99
C GLU A 369 -3.69 -23.72 8.23
N GLU A 370 -2.59 -22.97 8.05
CA GLU A 370 -1.73 -22.50 9.13
C GLU A 370 -1.28 -21.06 8.89
N ILE A 371 -1.31 -20.25 9.95
CA ILE A 371 -0.76 -18.91 9.99
C ILE A 371 0.34 -18.89 11.04
N SER A 372 1.57 -18.69 10.61
CA SER A 372 2.77 -18.70 11.47
C SER A 372 2.87 -17.43 12.33
N GLY A 373 3.48 -17.54 13.49
CA GLY A 373 3.70 -16.40 14.38
C GLY A 373 2.46 -15.85 15.06
N ILE A 374 1.29 -16.47 14.85
CA ILE A 374 0.04 -16.07 15.50
C ILE A 374 -0.23 -16.95 16.71
N PRO A 375 -0.30 -16.38 17.93
CA PRO A 375 -0.46 -17.16 19.17
C PRO A 375 -1.74 -17.98 19.21
N SER A 376 -2.76 -17.57 18.45
CA SER A 376 -4.04 -18.28 18.44
C SER A 376 -4.79 -18.07 17.12
N SER A 377 -5.38 -19.15 16.64
CA SER A 377 -6.24 -19.14 15.47
C SER A 377 -7.58 -18.46 15.75
N TRP A 378 -8.17 -17.88 14.69
CA TRP A 378 -9.53 -17.39 14.67
C TRP A 378 -10.53 -18.43 15.21
N PRO A 379 -11.49 -18.04 16.06
CA PRO A 379 -12.47 -18.98 16.62
C PRO A 379 -13.48 -19.54 15.59
N GLY A 380 -13.55 -18.96 14.38
CA GLY A 380 -14.51 -19.35 13.35
C GLY A 380 -15.83 -18.58 13.39
N TYR A 381 -16.00 -17.65 14.32
CA TYR A 381 -17.18 -16.81 14.49
C TYR A 381 -16.80 -15.49 15.15
N ASP A 382 -17.59 -14.46 14.92
CA ASP A 382 -17.36 -13.13 15.49
C ASP A 382 -17.60 -13.14 17.00
N LEU A 383 -16.80 -12.36 17.75
CA LEU A 383 -17.01 -12.13 19.18
C LEU A 383 -17.66 -10.77 19.37
N ASP A 384 -18.81 -10.76 20.02
CA ASP A 384 -19.60 -9.57 20.35
C ASP A 384 -20.21 -9.65 21.76
N ILE A 385 -21.05 -8.68 22.12
CA ILE A 385 -21.72 -8.69 23.44
C ILE A 385 -22.49 -9.99 23.64
N GLY A 386 -22.19 -10.65 24.75
CA GLY A 386 -22.77 -11.94 25.13
C GLY A 386 -21.92 -13.15 24.76
N ALA A 387 -20.86 -12.99 23.94
CA ALA A 387 -19.91 -14.06 23.72
C ALA A 387 -19.16 -14.41 25.01
N THR A 388 -18.89 -15.70 25.23
CA THR A 388 -18.19 -16.17 26.43
C THR A 388 -17.19 -17.28 26.10
N GLY A 389 -16.17 -17.44 26.95
CA GLY A 389 -15.26 -18.58 26.89
C GLY A 389 -13.80 -18.20 26.66
N PRO A 390 -12.93 -19.22 26.48
CA PRO A 390 -11.47 -19.02 26.47
C PRO A 390 -10.94 -18.07 25.37
N LYS A 391 -11.66 -17.94 24.25
CA LYS A 391 -11.28 -17.01 23.19
C LYS A 391 -11.55 -15.56 23.53
N VAL A 392 -12.61 -15.28 24.29
CA VAL A 392 -12.88 -13.96 24.84
C VAL A 392 -11.84 -13.62 25.91
N GLU A 393 -11.55 -14.54 26.85
CA GLU A 393 -10.52 -14.37 27.88
C GLU A 393 -9.16 -14.08 27.28
N GLN A 394 -8.73 -14.86 26.29
CA GLN A 394 -7.47 -14.64 25.57
C GLN A 394 -7.42 -13.26 24.91
N MET A 395 -8.49 -12.84 24.24
CA MET A 395 -8.56 -11.54 23.57
C MET A 395 -8.49 -10.39 24.59
N GLN A 396 -9.17 -10.53 25.75
CA GLN A 396 -9.10 -9.56 26.85
C GLN A 396 -7.67 -9.43 27.41
N GLU A 397 -6.95 -10.56 27.62
CA GLU A 397 -5.54 -10.56 28.01
C GLU A 397 -4.67 -9.80 27.00
N GLN A 398 -4.88 -10.05 25.72
CA GLN A 398 -4.12 -9.43 24.65
C GLN A 398 -4.37 -7.92 24.55
N LEU A 399 -5.64 -7.48 24.62
CA LEU A 399 -5.97 -6.05 24.65
C LEU A 399 -5.34 -5.34 25.86
N ASN A 400 -5.36 -5.98 27.05
CA ASN A 400 -4.69 -5.43 28.23
C ASN A 400 -3.16 -5.36 28.08
N ALA A 401 -2.54 -6.28 27.37
CA ALA A 401 -1.11 -6.21 27.06
C ALA A 401 -0.81 -5.07 26.08
N ILE A 402 -1.64 -4.92 25.05
CA ILE A 402 -1.54 -3.83 24.06
C ILE A 402 -1.73 -2.46 24.74
N SER A 403 -2.68 -2.35 25.68
CA SER A 403 -2.96 -1.10 26.40
C SER A 403 -1.77 -0.55 27.19
N ASN A 404 -0.74 -1.36 27.47
CA ASN A 404 0.49 -0.86 28.08
C ASN A 404 1.27 0.10 27.15
N ASN A 405 1.17 -0.09 25.84
CA ASN A 405 1.80 0.74 24.83
C ASN A 405 0.83 1.76 24.23
N TYR A 406 -0.48 1.47 24.28
CA TYR A 406 -1.57 2.30 23.75
C TYR A 406 -2.58 2.62 24.86
N PRO A 407 -2.29 3.57 25.76
CA PRO A 407 -3.07 3.81 26.97
C PRO A 407 -4.51 4.28 26.75
N LEU A 408 -4.87 4.73 25.55
CA LEU A 408 -6.27 5.07 25.20
C LEU A 408 -7.16 3.84 25.18
N ILE A 409 -6.62 2.63 24.96
CA ILE A 409 -7.37 1.39 25.06
C ILE A 409 -7.64 1.13 26.55
N PRO A 410 -8.89 1.15 27.00
CA PRO A 410 -9.21 0.94 28.40
C PRO A 410 -8.82 -0.46 28.85
N ARG A 411 -8.30 -0.57 30.06
CA ARG A 411 -8.06 -1.89 30.70
C ARG A 411 -9.40 -2.50 31.09
N ILE A 412 -9.56 -3.77 30.81
CA ILE A 412 -10.79 -4.53 31.02
C ILE A 412 -10.53 -5.72 31.94
N ALA A 413 -11.60 -6.24 32.53
CA ALA A 413 -11.56 -7.52 33.28
C ALA A 413 -11.23 -8.66 32.30
N VAL A 414 -10.39 -9.59 32.76
CA VAL A 414 -10.08 -10.84 32.04
C VAL A 414 -10.97 -11.92 32.68
N ASP A 415 -12.19 -12.01 32.22
CA ASP A 415 -13.22 -12.88 32.79
C ASP A 415 -13.87 -13.84 31.79
N GLY A 416 -13.44 -13.72 30.52
CA GLY A 416 -13.99 -14.53 29.42
C GLY A 416 -15.43 -14.17 29.06
N ILE A 417 -15.92 -12.98 29.45
CA ILE A 417 -17.28 -12.49 29.14
C ILE A 417 -17.15 -11.21 28.29
N TYR A 418 -17.70 -11.23 27.09
CA TYR A 418 -17.76 -10.05 26.22
C TYR A 418 -18.88 -9.13 26.65
N GLY A 419 -18.57 -8.21 27.54
CA GLY A 419 -19.50 -7.18 28.05
C GLY A 419 -19.29 -5.83 27.37
N GLU A 420 -20.00 -4.81 27.85
CA GLU A 420 -19.93 -3.43 27.33
C GLU A 420 -18.52 -2.83 27.45
N ASP A 421 -17.78 -3.11 28.54
CA ASP A 421 -16.40 -2.63 28.73
C ASP A 421 -15.46 -3.25 27.68
N THR A 422 -15.66 -4.54 27.38
CA THR A 422 -14.89 -5.23 26.33
C THR A 422 -15.19 -4.64 24.96
N GLN A 423 -16.47 -4.39 24.64
CA GLN A 423 -16.88 -3.75 23.41
C GLN A 423 -16.21 -2.40 23.23
N LYS A 424 -16.25 -1.54 24.26
CA LYS A 424 -15.62 -0.22 24.21
C LYS A 424 -14.11 -0.29 23.99
N ALA A 425 -13.41 -1.25 24.62
CA ALA A 425 -11.99 -1.46 24.40
C ALA A 425 -11.69 -1.87 22.95
N VAL A 426 -12.55 -2.71 22.36
CA VAL A 426 -12.45 -3.13 20.96
C VAL A 426 -12.74 -1.95 20.01
N GLU A 427 -13.74 -1.12 20.28
CA GLU A 427 -14.02 0.09 19.49
C GLU A 427 -12.83 1.04 19.45
N VAL A 428 -12.22 1.30 20.62
CA VAL A 428 -11.02 2.14 20.70
C VAL A 428 -9.83 1.48 19.97
N PHE A 429 -9.66 0.17 20.11
CA PHE A 429 -8.64 -0.56 19.37
C PHE A 429 -8.85 -0.44 17.84
N GLN A 430 -10.07 -0.64 17.38
CA GLN A 430 -10.42 -0.53 15.97
C GLN A 430 -10.13 0.88 15.42
N ASP A 431 -10.48 1.92 16.17
CA ASP A 431 -10.22 3.31 15.83
C ASP A 431 -8.71 3.58 15.69
N ILE A 432 -7.92 3.20 16.71
CA ILE A 432 -6.46 3.39 16.71
C ILE A 432 -5.77 2.68 15.54
N PHE A 433 -6.25 1.51 15.14
CA PHE A 433 -5.61 0.71 14.09
C PHE A 433 -6.32 0.75 12.73
N ASN A 434 -7.12 1.80 12.50
CA ASN A 434 -7.82 2.05 11.22
C ASN A 434 -8.66 0.86 10.73
N LEU A 435 -9.38 0.23 11.66
CA LEU A 435 -10.37 -0.80 11.36
C LEU A 435 -11.78 -0.19 11.43
N PRO A 436 -12.78 -0.76 10.74
CA PRO A 436 -14.16 -0.37 10.94
C PRO A 436 -14.56 -0.44 12.42
N VAL A 437 -15.00 0.69 12.99
CA VAL A 437 -15.34 0.78 14.42
C VAL A 437 -16.73 0.18 14.64
N THR A 438 -16.80 -1.12 14.86
CA THR A 438 -18.03 -1.89 15.04
C THR A 438 -18.23 -2.38 16.46
N GLY A 439 -17.17 -2.40 17.27
CA GLY A 439 -17.18 -3.06 18.57
C GLY A 439 -17.34 -4.57 18.48
N ILE A 440 -17.13 -5.16 17.32
CA ILE A 440 -17.19 -6.61 17.07
C ILE A 440 -15.80 -7.09 16.70
N VAL A 441 -15.34 -8.17 17.33
CA VAL A 441 -14.08 -8.82 16.91
C VAL A 441 -14.40 -9.79 15.79
N ASP A 442 -14.40 -9.27 14.57
CA ASP A 442 -14.49 -10.03 13.33
C ASP A 442 -13.10 -10.65 12.98
N TYR A 443 -13.05 -11.38 11.88
CA TYR A 443 -11.82 -11.98 11.39
C TYR A 443 -10.64 -10.99 11.27
N ARG A 444 -10.88 -9.78 10.74
CA ARG A 444 -9.85 -8.74 10.57
C ARG A 444 -9.37 -8.21 11.92
N THR A 445 -10.32 -7.90 12.80
CA THR A 445 -10.02 -7.39 14.15
C THR A 445 -9.26 -8.41 14.97
N TRP A 446 -9.65 -9.70 14.91
CA TRP A 446 -8.94 -10.78 15.60
C TRP A 446 -7.46 -10.82 15.21
N TYR A 447 -7.17 -10.91 13.93
CA TYR A 447 -5.78 -11.02 13.45
C TYR A 447 -5.00 -9.71 13.60
N LYS A 448 -5.67 -8.55 13.64
CA LYS A 448 -5.00 -7.30 13.99
C LYS A 448 -4.61 -7.25 15.47
N ILE A 449 -5.47 -7.74 16.37
CA ILE A 449 -5.14 -7.89 17.80
C ILE A 449 -3.92 -8.82 17.96
N GLN A 450 -3.91 -9.99 17.29
CA GLN A 450 -2.78 -10.92 17.34
C GLN A 450 -1.48 -10.26 16.87
N GLU A 451 -1.52 -9.56 15.75
CA GLU A 451 -0.36 -8.87 15.16
C GLU A 451 0.23 -7.82 16.12
N ILE A 452 -0.63 -6.94 16.66
CA ILE A 452 -0.18 -5.88 17.57
C ILE A 452 0.32 -6.49 18.88
N TYR A 453 -0.37 -7.51 19.40
CA TYR A 453 0.06 -8.24 20.61
C TYR A 453 1.46 -8.82 20.45
N VAL A 454 1.75 -9.51 19.34
CA VAL A 454 3.08 -10.03 19.02
C VAL A 454 4.11 -8.91 18.95
N GLY A 455 3.75 -7.79 18.29
CA GLY A 455 4.63 -6.61 18.16
C GLY A 455 5.00 -5.97 19.51
N VAL A 456 4.03 -5.79 20.41
CA VAL A 456 4.27 -5.14 21.72
C VAL A 456 4.91 -6.08 22.73
N THR A 457 4.65 -7.39 22.66
CA THR A 457 5.18 -8.39 23.60
C THR A 457 6.47 -9.05 23.14
N ARG A 458 6.85 -8.91 21.86
CA ARG A 458 8.04 -9.52 21.22
C ARG A 458 8.12 -11.04 21.35
N ILE A 459 6.98 -11.70 21.48
CA ILE A 459 6.95 -13.18 21.64
C ILE A 459 7.62 -13.88 20.44
N ALA A 460 7.58 -13.31 19.25
CA ALA A 460 8.12 -13.89 18.03
C ALA A 460 9.53 -13.39 17.65
N GLU A 461 10.16 -12.53 18.46
CA GLU A 461 11.57 -12.18 18.23
C GLU A 461 12.45 -13.38 18.59
N LEU A 462 13.01 -14.03 17.59
CA LEU A 462 14.09 -15.00 17.78
C LEU A 462 15.26 -14.28 18.48
N ARG A 463 15.61 -14.73 19.69
CA ARG A 463 16.75 -14.25 20.45
C ARG A 463 18.06 -14.76 19.86
#